data_7d4f7cc316161085b03207f4d43c5c2f
#
_entry.id   7d4f7cc316161085b03207f4d43c5c2f
#
_cell.length_a   1.000
_cell.length_b   1.000
_cell.length_c   1.000
_cell.angle_alpha   90.00
_cell.angle_beta   90.00
_cell.angle_gamma   90.00
#
_symmetry.space_group_name_H-M   'P 1'
#
loop_
_entity.id
_entity.type
_entity.pdbx_description
1 polymer ?
#
loop_
_entity_poly.entity_id
_entity_poly.type
_entity_poly.pdbx_seq_one_letter_code
_entity_poly.pdbx_strand_id
1 'polypeptide(L)'
;MSEHIRARNAGESTRDLRYPPLPEPLEVGTYDNHTHLDIEDGDEPLSVVEQLDRATAAGIVGVVQVGVTLESSKWSADLAAKHDRVLAAVAIHPNEAPLYGTRQALDAAIAEIADLATQPRVRAIGETGLDFFRTEGDESIALQKHSFEEHIRIAKENDIALMIHDREA
;
A
#
# COMPACT_ATOMS: atom_id res chain seq x y z
N MET A 1 15.93 -1.78 -12.51
CA MET A 1 14.72 -1.59 -11.69
C MET A 1 15.18 -0.88 -10.44
N SER A 2 14.72 0.32 -10.17
CA SER A 2 14.99 0.97 -8.90
C SER A 2 14.23 0.18 -7.83
N GLU A 3 14.95 -0.34 -6.84
CA GLU A 3 14.32 -0.89 -5.65
C GLU A 3 13.61 0.26 -4.95
N HIS A 4 12.29 0.28 -5.00
CA HIS A 4 11.51 1.20 -4.21
C HIS A 4 11.42 0.63 -2.80
N ILE A 5 12.42 0.95 -2.00
CA ILE A 5 12.46 0.56 -0.58
C ILE A 5 12.37 1.84 0.24
N ARG A 6 11.42 1.89 1.15
CA ARG A 6 11.23 2.97 2.09
C ARG A 6 11.92 2.65 3.41
N ALA A 7 13.05 3.32 3.70
CA ALA A 7 13.66 3.23 5.02
C ALA A 7 12.76 3.94 6.05
N ARG A 8 12.43 3.25 7.11
CA ARG A 8 11.80 3.90 8.27
C ARG A 8 12.88 4.71 8.99
N ASN A 9 12.78 6.03 8.97
CA ASN A 9 13.67 6.86 9.77
C ASN A 9 13.58 6.44 11.23
N ALA A 10 14.68 5.87 11.72
CA ALA A 10 14.93 5.64 13.15
C ALA A 10 15.17 7.01 13.82
N GLY A 11 14.16 7.88 13.82
CA GLY A 11 14.14 9.00 14.75
C GLY A 11 14.33 8.46 16.16
N GLU A 12 14.63 9.28 17.17
CA GLU A 12 14.92 8.94 18.58
C GLU A 12 13.92 7.96 19.26
N SER A 13 13.59 6.88 18.57
CA SER A 13 12.67 5.86 18.99
C SER A 13 13.41 4.91 19.94
N THR A 14 12.92 4.78 21.18
CA THR A 14 13.33 3.73 22.13
C THR A 14 12.75 2.36 21.78
N ARG A 15 12.29 2.18 20.56
CA ARG A 15 11.63 0.97 20.06
C ARG A 15 12.66 -0.15 19.88
N ASP A 16 12.32 -1.34 20.34
CA ASP A 16 13.11 -2.55 20.03
C ASP A 16 12.97 -2.85 18.52
N LEU A 17 14.08 -2.82 17.80
CA LEU A 17 14.13 -3.04 16.35
C LEU A 17 14.39 -4.50 15.97
N ARG A 18 14.52 -5.39 16.95
CA ARG A 18 14.67 -6.82 16.68
C ARG A 18 13.35 -7.42 16.23
N TYR A 19 13.41 -8.30 15.23
CA TYR A 19 12.21 -9.03 14.83
C TYR A 19 11.71 -9.91 15.99
N PRO A 20 10.40 -9.92 16.24
CA PRO A 20 9.83 -10.82 17.24
C PRO A 20 10.04 -12.29 16.80
N PRO A 21 10.04 -13.25 17.76
CA PRO A 21 10.02 -14.65 17.42
C PRO A 21 8.79 -14.98 16.56
N LEU A 22 8.92 -15.99 15.70
CA LEU A 22 7.77 -16.45 14.92
C LEU A 22 6.65 -16.93 15.86
N PRO A 23 5.41 -16.57 15.60
CA PRO A 23 4.26 -17.11 16.32
C PRO A 23 4.06 -18.59 15.98
N GLU A 24 3.22 -19.27 16.75
CA GLU A 24 2.72 -20.58 16.34
C GLU A 24 1.97 -20.45 15.00
N PRO A 25 2.21 -21.36 14.04
CA PRO A 25 1.54 -21.29 12.76
C PRO A 25 0.02 -21.41 12.88
N LEU A 26 -0.70 -20.67 12.05
CA LEU A 26 -2.14 -20.80 11.92
C LEU A 26 -2.51 -22.21 11.44
N GLU A 27 -3.52 -22.83 12.03
CA GLU A 27 -4.04 -24.15 11.61
C GLU A 27 -4.63 -24.12 10.19
N VAL A 28 -5.19 -22.97 9.79
CA VAL A 28 -5.78 -22.74 8.47
C VAL A 28 -4.97 -21.66 7.76
N GLY A 29 -4.49 -21.99 6.56
CA GLY A 29 -3.76 -21.03 5.73
C GLY A 29 -4.62 -19.80 5.43
N THR A 30 -4.09 -18.63 5.72
CA THR A 30 -4.79 -17.33 5.66
C THR A 30 -4.02 -16.35 4.79
N TYR A 31 -4.74 -15.46 4.11
CA TYR A 31 -4.12 -14.31 3.44
C TYR A 31 -4.00 -13.14 4.43
N ASP A 32 -2.83 -12.49 4.41
CA ASP A 32 -2.68 -11.16 5.01
C ASP A 32 -3.12 -10.11 3.97
N ASN A 33 -4.19 -9.40 4.25
CA ASN A 33 -4.79 -8.48 3.29
C ASN A 33 -4.19 -7.06 3.29
N HIS A 34 -3.17 -6.78 4.12
CA HIS A 34 -2.58 -5.45 4.20
C HIS A 34 -1.12 -5.49 4.68
N THR A 35 -0.19 -5.49 3.74
CA THR A 35 1.26 -5.49 4.03
C THR A 35 2.00 -4.37 3.32
N HIS A 36 3.14 -3.99 3.89
CA HIS A 36 4.10 -3.05 3.31
C HIS A 36 5.49 -3.69 3.25
N LEU A 37 5.70 -4.59 2.29
CA LEU A 37 6.98 -5.28 2.08
C LEU A 37 8.10 -4.36 1.57
N ASP A 38 7.75 -3.14 1.17
CA ASP A 38 8.66 -2.09 0.73
C ASP A 38 9.23 -1.25 1.88
N ILE A 39 8.87 -1.55 3.12
CA ILE A 39 9.40 -0.85 4.30
C ILE A 39 10.53 -1.66 4.91
N GLU A 40 11.75 -1.12 4.84
CA GLU A 40 12.86 -1.61 5.65
C GLU A 40 12.65 -1.19 7.11
N ASP A 41 12.48 -2.17 7.99
CA ASP A 41 12.33 -1.98 9.44
C ASP A 41 13.27 -2.97 10.15
N GLY A 42 13.71 -2.60 11.36
CA GLY A 42 14.60 -3.45 12.14
C GLY A 42 16.09 -3.15 11.96
N ASP A 43 16.90 -3.77 12.82
CA ASP A 43 18.37 -3.62 12.82
C ASP A 43 19.02 -4.30 11.62
N GLU A 44 18.41 -5.38 11.14
CA GLU A 44 18.82 -6.14 9.96
C GLU A 44 17.61 -6.31 9.03
N PRO A 45 17.40 -5.38 8.06
CA PRO A 45 16.26 -5.45 7.17
C PRO A 45 16.18 -6.77 6.39
N LEU A 46 15.00 -7.37 6.36
CA LEU A 46 14.75 -8.59 5.60
C LEU A 46 14.40 -8.27 4.15
N SER A 47 14.94 -9.05 3.24
CA SER A 47 14.48 -9.02 1.84
C SER A 47 13.00 -9.43 1.74
N VAL A 48 12.34 -9.06 0.64
CA VAL A 48 10.95 -9.45 0.37
C VAL A 48 10.76 -10.97 0.47
N VAL A 49 11.71 -11.75 -0.05
CA VAL A 49 11.62 -13.22 0.00
C VAL A 49 11.67 -13.73 1.43
N GLU A 50 12.58 -13.21 2.25
CA GLU A 50 12.67 -13.59 3.67
C GLU A 50 11.42 -13.18 4.46
N GLN A 51 10.84 -12.02 4.18
CA GLN A 51 9.57 -11.60 4.77
C GLN A 51 8.43 -12.56 4.41
N LEU A 52 8.32 -12.94 3.13
CA LEU A 52 7.33 -13.90 2.65
C LEU A 52 7.54 -15.31 3.23
N ASP A 53 8.80 -15.74 3.42
CA ASP A 53 9.10 -17.03 4.01
C ASP A 53 8.76 -17.07 5.50
N ARG A 54 9.00 -15.98 6.24
CA ARG A 54 8.54 -15.83 7.62
C ARG A 54 7.01 -15.84 7.72
N ALA A 55 6.32 -15.13 6.83
CA ALA A 55 4.86 -15.14 6.76
C ALA A 55 4.32 -16.57 6.50
N THR A 56 4.94 -17.29 5.57
CA THR A 56 4.59 -18.70 5.28
C THR A 56 4.80 -19.61 6.50
N ALA A 57 5.90 -19.43 7.22
CA ALA A 57 6.17 -20.18 8.46
C ALA A 57 5.14 -19.90 9.56
N ALA A 58 4.46 -18.76 9.52
CA ALA A 58 3.36 -18.39 10.41
C ALA A 58 1.97 -18.83 9.90
N GLY A 59 1.89 -19.52 8.75
CA GLY A 59 0.62 -19.98 8.16
C GLY A 59 -0.03 -18.99 7.19
N ILE A 60 0.68 -17.93 6.78
CA ILE A 60 0.19 -16.98 5.76
C ILE A 60 0.52 -17.53 4.37
N VAL A 61 -0.52 -17.83 3.59
CA VAL A 61 -0.37 -18.43 2.26
C VAL A 61 -0.19 -17.41 1.14
N GLY A 62 -0.47 -16.17 1.41
CA GLY A 62 -0.25 -15.04 0.50
C GLY A 62 -0.55 -13.71 1.16
N VAL A 63 -0.08 -12.64 0.54
CA VAL A 63 -0.21 -11.27 1.07
C VAL A 63 -0.75 -10.32 0.00
N VAL A 64 -1.39 -9.24 0.44
CA VAL A 64 -1.68 -8.08 -0.40
C VAL A 64 -0.69 -6.98 -0.06
N GLN A 65 0.22 -6.71 -0.99
CA GLN A 65 1.14 -5.59 -0.91
C GLN A 65 0.42 -4.29 -1.27
N VAL A 66 0.47 -3.30 -0.40
CA VAL A 66 -0.32 -2.08 -0.49
C VAL A 66 0.53 -0.89 -0.91
N GLY A 67 0.21 -0.32 -2.07
CA GLY A 67 0.76 0.94 -2.55
C GLY A 67 0.08 2.13 -1.86
N VAL A 68 0.85 3.19 -1.58
CA VAL A 68 0.36 4.42 -0.95
C VAL A 68 0.71 5.67 -1.76
N THR A 69 1.67 5.56 -2.67
CA THR A 69 2.04 6.58 -3.66
C THR A 69 2.00 5.96 -5.05
N LEU A 70 2.07 6.77 -6.10
CA LEU A 70 2.18 6.25 -7.47
C LEU A 70 3.41 5.33 -7.63
N GLU A 71 4.55 5.71 -7.03
CA GLU A 71 5.80 4.93 -7.10
C GLU A 71 5.68 3.60 -6.37
N SER A 72 5.17 3.58 -5.14
CA SER A 72 4.94 2.35 -4.40
C SER A 72 3.87 1.46 -5.02
N SER A 73 2.86 2.05 -5.67
CA SER A 73 1.83 1.32 -6.42
C SER A 73 2.42 0.62 -7.66
N LYS A 74 3.30 1.28 -8.41
CA LYS A 74 4.05 0.68 -9.52
C LYS A 74 4.91 -0.49 -9.03
N TRP A 75 5.65 -0.29 -7.95
CA TRP A 75 6.47 -1.33 -7.33
C TRP A 75 5.62 -2.51 -6.84
N SER A 76 4.48 -2.25 -6.21
CA SER A 76 3.55 -3.29 -5.70
C SER A 76 2.98 -4.14 -6.84
N ALA A 77 2.57 -3.53 -7.94
CA ALA A 77 2.08 -4.23 -9.12
C ALA A 77 3.18 -5.09 -9.77
N ASP A 78 4.40 -4.53 -9.90
CA ASP A 78 5.57 -5.23 -10.42
C ASP A 78 5.99 -6.42 -9.54
N LEU A 79 5.92 -6.26 -8.21
CA LEU A 79 6.21 -7.33 -7.26
C LEU A 79 5.18 -8.45 -7.38
N ALA A 80 3.91 -8.11 -7.40
CA ALA A 80 2.83 -9.09 -7.55
C ALA A 80 2.94 -9.87 -8.86
N ALA A 81 3.39 -9.25 -9.94
CA ALA A 81 3.62 -9.93 -11.22
C ALA A 81 4.75 -10.98 -11.17
N LYS A 82 5.68 -10.87 -10.20
CA LYS A 82 6.88 -11.73 -10.08
C LYS A 82 6.76 -12.79 -8.99
N HIS A 83 5.84 -12.63 -8.04
CA HIS A 83 5.72 -13.50 -6.88
C HIS A 83 4.30 -14.03 -6.72
N ASP A 84 4.11 -15.33 -6.86
CA ASP A 84 2.78 -15.98 -6.79
C ASP A 84 2.09 -15.82 -5.42
N ARG A 85 2.87 -15.58 -4.36
CA ARG A 85 2.35 -15.32 -3.00
C ARG A 85 1.88 -13.87 -2.79
N VAL A 86 2.07 -12.98 -3.78
CA VAL A 86 1.76 -11.55 -3.64
C VAL A 86 0.62 -11.16 -4.58
N LEU A 87 -0.37 -10.48 -4.05
CA LEU A 87 -1.33 -9.65 -4.78
C LEU A 87 -1.03 -8.19 -4.49
N ALA A 88 -1.50 -7.27 -5.34
CA ALA A 88 -1.30 -5.85 -5.14
C ALA A 88 -2.62 -5.10 -4.92
N ALA A 89 -2.57 -4.09 -4.06
CA ALA A 89 -3.48 -2.96 -4.03
C ALA A 89 -2.70 -1.71 -4.47
N VAL A 90 -3.32 -0.88 -5.31
CA VAL A 90 -2.68 0.31 -5.89
C VAL A 90 -3.55 1.54 -5.70
N ALA A 91 -2.97 2.61 -5.20
CA ALA A 91 -3.68 3.88 -4.97
C ALA A 91 -2.72 5.03 -4.63
N ILE A 92 -3.32 6.21 -4.44
CA ILE A 92 -2.72 7.36 -3.78
C ILE A 92 -3.41 7.49 -2.43
N HIS A 93 -2.64 7.33 -1.35
CA HIS A 93 -3.12 7.46 0.04
C HIS A 93 -3.64 8.88 0.31
N PRO A 94 -4.65 9.07 1.17
CA PRO A 94 -5.20 10.39 1.46
C PRO A 94 -4.16 11.42 1.92
N ASN A 95 -3.13 11.04 2.65
CA ASN A 95 -2.08 11.96 3.07
C ASN A 95 -1.12 12.36 1.93
N GLU A 96 -1.08 11.59 0.85
CA GLU A 96 -0.23 11.85 -0.31
C GLU A 96 -0.95 12.70 -1.36
N ALA A 97 -2.27 12.61 -1.48
CA ALA A 97 -3.05 13.33 -2.47
C ALA A 97 -2.85 14.86 -2.44
N PRO A 98 -2.81 15.54 -1.27
CA PRO A 98 -2.54 16.97 -1.20
C PRO A 98 -1.14 17.38 -1.64
N LEU A 99 -0.15 16.47 -1.57
CA LEU A 99 1.24 16.76 -1.93
C LEU A 99 1.44 16.99 -3.43
N TYR A 100 0.48 16.59 -4.26
CA TYR A 100 0.47 16.93 -5.69
C TYR A 100 0.23 18.43 -5.95
N GLY A 101 -0.27 19.18 -4.97
CA GLY A 101 -0.43 20.64 -4.99
C GLY A 101 -1.53 21.13 -5.93
N THR A 102 -1.82 20.44 -7.02
CA THR A 102 -2.87 20.81 -7.98
C THR A 102 -3.71 19.59 -8.39
N ARG A 103 -4.97 19.84 -8.69
CA ARG A 103 -5.87 18.79 -9.23
C ARG A 103 -5.32 18.18 -10.51
N GLN A 104 -4.76 18.98 -11.41
CA GLN A 104 -4.23 18.49 -12.69
C GLN A 104 -3.05 17.50 -12.47
N ALA A 105 -2.14 17.80 -11.55
CA ALA A 105 -1.03 16.89 -11.25
C ALA A 105 -1.52 15.59 -10.59
N LEU A 106 -2.50 15.69 -9.70
CA LEU A 106 -3.14 14.55 -9.06
C LEU A 106 -3.89 13.69 -10.09
N ASP A 107 -4.67 14.29 -10.99
CA ASP A 107 -5.40 13.58 -12.06
C ASP A 107 -4.45 12.79 -12.97
N ALA A 108 -3.29 13.35 -13.30
CA ALA A 108 -2.28 12.66 -14.10
C ALA A 108 -1.76 11.40 -13.37
N ALA A 109 -1.51 11.47 -12.07
CA ALA A 109 -1.09 10.33 -11.28
C ALA A 109 -2.22 9.29 -11.11
N ILE A 110 -3.46 9.73 -10.91
CA ILE A 110 -4.64 8.86 -10.83
C ILE A 110 -4.85 8.10 -12.15
N ALA A 111 -4.60 8.71 -13.29
CA ALA A 111 -4.68 8.03 -14.58
C ALA A 111 -3.68 6.86 -14.65
N GLU A 112 -2.46 7.02 -14.13
CA GLU A 112 -1.50 5.93 -14.05
C GLU A 112 -1.95 4.82 -13.06
N ILE A 113 -2.60 5.18 -11.94
CA ILE A 113 -3.23 4.19 -11.04
C ILE A 113 -4.33 3.40 -11.77
N ALA A 114 -5.14 4.06 -12.62
CA ALA A 114 -6.15 3.37 -13.41
C ALA A 114 -5.54 2.35 -14.38
N ASP A 115 -4.41 2.67 -15.00
CA ASP A 115 -3.67 1.74 -15.86
C ASP A 115 -3.14 0.55 -15.05
N LEU A 116 -2.59 0.78 -13.85
CA LEU A 116 -2.13 -0.28 -12.96
C LEU A 116 -3.27 -1.21 -12.52
N ALA A 117 -4.47 -0.67 -12.30
CA ALA A 117 -5.65 -1.43 -11.88
C ALA A 117 -6.04 -2.55 -12.85
N THR A 118 -5.65 -2.42 -14.15
CA THR A 118 -5.93 -3.43 -15.17
C THR A 118 -5.00 -4.65 -15.12
N GLN A 119 -3.93 -4.61 -14.34
CA GLN A 119 -2.94 -5.68 -14.30
C GLN A 119 -3.48 -6.94 -13.60
N PRO A 120 -3.14 -8.15 -14.10
CA PRO A 120 -3.79 -9.40 -13.64
C PRO A 120 -3.68 -9.71 -12.16
N ARG A 121 -2.66 -9.21 -11.47
CA ARG A 121 -2.45 -9.47 -10.04
C ARG A 121 -2.75 -8.28 -9.12
N VAL A 122 -3.21 -7.18 -9.68
CA VAL A 122 -3.83 -6.09 -8.93
C VAL A 122 -5.27 -6.49 -8.61
N ARG A 123 -5.64 -6.51 -7.33
CA ARG A 123 -6.92 -7.02 -6.85
C ARG A 123 -7.70 -6.02 -6.00
N ALA A 124 -7.09 -4.88 -5.73
CA ALA A 124 -7.76 -3.80 -5.02
C ALA A 124 -7.26 -2.43 -5.50
N ILE A 125 -8.12 -1.45 -5.39
CA ILE A 125 -7.75 -0.04 -5.30
C ILE A 125 -7.60 0.29 -3.83
N GLY A 126 -6.42 0.70 -3.41
CA GLY A 126 -6.09 1.00 -2.02
C GLY A 126 -4.56 1.04 -1.77
N GLU A 127 -4.15 1.68 -0.70
CA GLU A 127 -4.96 2.30 0.35
C GLU A 127 -5.37 3.73 -0.06
N THR A 128 -6.65 4.01 -0.05
CA THR A 128 -7.24 5.31 -0.41
C THR A 128 -8.35 5.67 0.58
N GLY A 129 -8.80 6.90 0.62
CA GLY A 129 -9.86 7.31 1.54
C GLY A 129 -9.67 8.72 2.06
N LEU A 130 -9.94 8.93 3.36
CA LEU A 130 -9.92 10.24 4.01
C LEU A 130 -9.10 10.20 5.31
N ASP A 131 -8.31 11.25 5.56
CA ASP A 131 -7.54 11.43 6.80
C ASP A 131 -7.57 12.92 7.19
N PHE A 132 -8.53 13.31 8.01
CA PHE A 132 -8.66 14.69 8.48
C PHE A 132 -7.85 14.96 9.75
N PHE A 133 -7.25 13.92 10.34
CA PHE A 133 -6.31 14.09 11.44
C PHE A 133 -4.97 14.68 10.98
N ARG A 134 -4.51 14.31 9.77
CA ARG A 134 -3.21 14.74 9.23
C ARG A 134 -3.31 15.79 8.14
N THR A 135 -4.51 15.99 7.58
CA THR A 135 -4.73 16.91 6.47
C THR A 135 -5.54 18.10 6.94
N GLU A 136 -4.95 19.28 6.84
CA GLU A 136 -5.59 20.54 7.19
C GLU A 136 -5.78 21.43 5.96
N GLY A 137 -6.80 22.27 6.01
CA GLY A 137 -7.12 23.27 4.96
C GLY A 137 -8.04 22.74 3.85
N ASP A 138 -8.96 23.61 3.44
CA ASP A 138 -10.04 23.25 2.51
C ASP A 138 -9.53 22.73 1.15
N GLU A 139 -8.45 23.30 0.63
CA GLU A 139 -7.87 22.88 -0.64
C GLU A 139 -7.27 21.48 -0.57
N SER A 140 -6.53 21.16 0.50
CA SER A 140 -5.96 19.86 0.75
C SER A 140 -7.04 18.79 0.95
N ILE A 141 -8.06 19.11 1.72
CA ILE A 141 -9.25 18.24 1.92
C ILE A 141 -10.00 18.03 0.60
N ALA A 142 -10.11 19.05 -0.24
CA ALA A 142 -10.76 18.91 -1.55
C ALA A 142 -9.99 17.98 -2.49
N LEU A 143 -8.64 18.04 -2.50
CA LEU A 143 -7.81 17.11 -3.26
C LEU A 143 -7.95 15.68 -2.75
N GLN A 144 -8.01 15.49 -1.42
CA GLN A 144 -8.20 14.18 -0.80
C GLN A 144 -9.54 13.56 -1.19
N LYS A 145 -10.63 14.33 -1.09
CA LYS A 145 -11.98 13.89 -1.49
C LYS A 145 -12.03 13.53 -2.98
N HIS A 146 -11.46 14.40 -3.83
CA HIS A 146 -11.40 14.15 -5.26
C HIS A 146 -10.63 12.86 -5.57
N SER A 147 -9.46 12.65 -4.95
CA SER A 147 -8.70 11.42 -5.10
C SER A 147 -9.53 10.20 -4.73
N PHE A 148 -10.22 10.24 -3.59
CA PHE A 148 -11.04 9.13 -3.12
C PHE A 148 -12.21 8.82 -4.08
N GLU A 149 -12.91 9.84 -4.57
CA GLU A 149 -13.99 9.68 -5.56
C GLU A 149 -13.50 9.00 -6.83
N GLU A 150 -12.35 9.41 -7.37
CA GLU A 150 -11.75 8.79 -8.55
C GLU A 150 -11.30 7.35 -8.30
N HIS A 151 -10.72 7.04 -7.15
CA HIS A 151 -10.34 5.68 -6.79
C HIS A 151 -11.56 4.75 -6.65
N ILE A 152 -12.68 5.26 -6.11
CA ILE A 152 -13.96 4.52 -6.10
C ILE A 152 -14.42 4.22 -7.53
N ARG A 153 -14.33 5.20 -8.43
CA ARG A 153 -14.68 5.02 -9.85
C ARG A 153 -13.83 3.92 -10.50
N ILE A 154 -12.49 3.99 -10.31
CA ILE A 154 -11.55 3.01 -10.88
C ILE A 154 -11.84 1.60 -10.34
N ALA A 155 -12.08 1.44 -9.03
CA ALA A 155 -12.41 0.15 -8.43
C ALA A 155 -13.67 -0.47 -9.06
N LYS A 156 -14.72 0.35 -9.25
CA LYS A 156 -15.99 -0.08 -9.88
C LYS A 156 -15.81 -0.45 -11.35
N GLU A 157 -15.03 0.31 -12.11
CA GLU A 157 -14.80 0.06 -13.54
C GLU A 157 -14.01 -1.24 -13.78
N ASN A 158 -13.14 -1.64 -12.85
CA ASN A 158 -12.33 -2.83 -12.94
C ASN A 158 -12.91 -4.04 -12.18
N ASP A 159 -14.04 -3.88 -11.49
CA ASP A 159 -14.67 -4.91 -10.65
C ASP A 159 -13.68 -5.52 -9.63
N ILE A 160 -12.92 -4.67 -8.96
CA ILE A 160 -11.96 -5.06 -7.91
C ILE A 160 -12.30 -4.40 -6.57
N ALA A 161 -11.75 -4.95 -5.49
CA ALA A 161 -12.01 -4.47 -4.15
C ALA A 161 -11.56 -3.01 -3.95
N LEU A 162 -12.16 -2.31 -2.99
CA LEU A 162 -11.73 -1.01 -2.50
C LEU A 162 -11.20 -1.18 -1.07
N MET A 163 -9.97 -0.76 -0.81
CA MET A 163 -9.35 -0.77 0.52
C MET A 163 -9.30 0.67 1.05
N ILE A 164 -10.09 0.91 2.11
CA ILE A 164 -10.37 2.26 2.60
C ILE A 164 -9.59 2.56 3.87
N HIS A 165 -8.88 3.69 3.85
CA HIS A 165 -8.36 4.39 5.01
C HIS A 165 -9.39 5.40 5.52
N ASP A 166 -9.66 5.40 6.81
CA ASP A 166 -10.53 6.38 7.46
C ASP A 166 -9.91 6.83 8.79
N ARG A 167 -9.71 8.14 8.92
CA ARG A 167 -9.22 8.74 10.16
C ARG A 167 -9.83 10.11 10.37
N GLU A 168 -10.73 10.22 11.34
CA GLU A 168 -11.44 11.46 11.71
C GLU A 168 -12.21 12.11 10.53
N ALA A 169 -12.76 11.29 9.61
CA ALA A 169 -13.48 11.78 8.43
C ALA A 169 -14.94 11.31 8.38
#